data_198de7253677808eade91783bd54a440
#
_entry.id   198de7253677808eade91783bd54a440
#
_cell.length_a   1.000
_cell.length_b   1.000
_cell.length_c   1.000
_cell.angle_alpha   90.00
_cell.angle_beta   90.00
_cell.angle_gamma   90.00
#
_symmetry.space_group_name_H-M   'P 1'
#
loop_
_entity.id
_entity.type
_entity.pdbx_description
1 polymer ?
#
loop_
_entity_poly.entity_id
_entity_poly.type
_entity_poly.pdbx_seq_one_letter_code
_entity_poly.pdbx_strand_id
1 'polypeptide(L)'
;MKKLNYAIVFVSDMSRAVKFYRDVLGLPLKFESPHWTEFANDGSTIALHPASAENPAGTCQLGFPVEGLDAVHERLAEQGVKVILAPRTEQFGIRQAVYADPDGLHFTLAEPTKT
;
A
#
# COMPACT_ATOMS: atom_id res chain seq x y z
N MET A 1 3.63 -13.21 5.98
CA MET A 1 3.50 -11.76 6.13
C MET A 1 4.15 -11.34 7.43
N LYS A 2 5.43 -11.13 7.39
CA LYS A 2 6.17 -10.92 8.64
C LYS A 2 6.55 -9.47 8.89
N LYS A 3 6.42 -8.60 7.90
CA LYS A 3 6.93 -7.24 8.01
C LYS A 3 6.06 -6.29 7.23
N LEU A 4 5.69 -5.18 7.88
CA LEU A 4 5.01 -4.09 7.18
C LEU A 4 6.00 -3.48 6.19
N ASN A 5 5.65 -3.50 4.90
CA ASN A 5 6.51 -2.93 3.87
C ASN A 5 6.26 -1.42 3.74
N TYR A 6 5.00 -1.03 3.67
CA TYR A 6 4.67 0.37 3.57
C TYR A 6 3.25 0.63 4.04
N ALA A 7 2.99 1.88 4.43
CA ALA A 7 1.65 2.38 4.67
C ALA A 7 1.34 3.40 3.59
N ILE A 8 0.21 3.23 2.91
CA ILE A 8 -0.25 4.16 1.88
C ILE A 8 -1.22 5.12 2.54
N VAL A 9 -0.91 6.41 2.48
CA VAL A 9 -1.76 7.47 3.02
C VAL A 9 -2.44 8.17 1.85
N PHE A 10 -3.77 8.26 1.88
CA PHE A 10 -4.51 8.91 0.81
C PHE A 10 -4.67 10.40 1.12
N VAL A 11 -4.29 11.24 0.16
CA VAL A 11 -4.19 12.68 0.35
C VAL A 11 -5.02 13.43 -0.68
N SER A 12 -5.59 14.56 -0.28
CA SER A 12 -6.39 15.38 -1.18
C SER A 12 -5.54 16.31 -2.05
N ASP A 13 -4.33 16.65 -1.60
CA ASP A 13 -3.42 17.55 -2.30
C ASP A 13 -2.00 17.05 -2.10
N MET A 14 -1.43 16.44 -3.15
CA MET A 14 -0.12 15.81 -3.06
C MET A 14 0.97 16.83 -2.68
N SER A 15 0.98 18.00 -3.31
CA SER A 15 2.01 19.00 -3.05
C SER A 15 2.00 19.45 -1.59
N ARG A 16 0.82 19.71 -1.06
CA ARG A 16 0.66 20.13 0.34
C ARG A 16 1.07 19.00 1.30
N ALA A 17 0.68 17.77 0.98
CA ALA A 17 1.03 16.63 1.81
C ALA A 17 2.53 16.38 1.82
N VAL A 18 3.19 16.51 0.66
CA VAL A 18 4.65 16.34 0.58
C VAL A 18 5.34 17.35 1.48
N LYS A 19 4.92 18.62 1.42
CA LYS A 19 5.51 19.64 2.29
C LYS A 19 5.33 19.31 3.76
N PHE A 20 4.17 18.79 4.13
CA PHE A 20 3.91 18.43 5.53
C PHE A 20 4.86 17.32 5.99
N TYR A 21 4.91 16.20 5.27
CA TYR A 21 5.73 15.07 5.70
C TYR A 21 7.22 15.37 5.62
N ARG A 22 7.64 16.11 4.62
CA ARG A 22 9.05 16.47 4.46
C ARG A 22 9.49 17.57 5.42
N ASP A 23 8.75 18.68 5.47
CA ASP A 23 9.22 19.90 6.14
C ASP A 23 8.77 19.98 7.60
N VAL A 24 7.56 19.52 7.91
CA VAL A 24 7.05 19.55 9.28
C VAL A 24 7.50 18.34 10.06
N LEU A 25 7.33 17.13 9.49
CA LEU A 25 7.73 15.89 10.16
C LEU A 25 9.19 15.53 9.93
N GLY A 26 9.82 16.09 8.91
CA GLY A 26 11.24 15.85 8.65
C GLY A 26 11.55 14.47 8.09
N LEU A 27 10.60 13.81 7.42
CA LEU A 27 10.88 12.49 6.86
C LEU A 27 11.71 12.62 5.58
N PRO A 28 12.71 11.74 5.41
CA PRO A 28 13.53 11.76 4.21
C PRO A 28 12.72 11.38 2.97
N LEU A 29 12.69 12.27 1.98
CA LEU A 29 11.99 12.03 0.72
C LEU A 29 12.80 11.05 -0.13
N LYS A 30 12.16 9.98 -0.60
CA LYS A 30 12.78 8.98 -1.46
C LYS A 30 12.41 9.18 -2.92
N PHE A 31 11.15 9.51 -3.20
CA PHE A 31 10.65 9.64 -4.55
C PHE A 31 9.41 10.53 -4.51
N GLU A 32 9.27 11.40 -5.50
CA GLU A 32 8.12 12.29 -5.58
C GLU A 32 7.54 12.31 -6.99
N SER A 33 6.23 12.14 -7.10
CA SER A 33 5.49 12.33 -8.34
C SER A 33 4.08 12.79 -7.99
N PRO A 34 3.30 13.29 -8.98
CA PRO A 34 1.92 13.69 -8.69
C PRO A 34 1.02 12.54 -8.26
N HIS A 35 1.38 11.30 -8.60
CA HIS A 35 0.53 10.14 -8.35
C HIS A 35 1.05 9.19 -7.28
N TRP A 36 2.30 9.37 -6.82
CA TRP A 36 2.90 8.49 -5.84
C TRP A 36 4.16 9.12 -5.28
N THR A 37 4.21 9.28 -3.97
CA THR A 37 5.38 9.84 -3.29
C THR A 37 5.77 8.92 -2.15
N GLU A 38 7.08 8.72 -1.94
CA GLU A 38 7.59 7.85 -0.89
C GLU A 38 8.53 8.57 0.04
N PHE A 39 8.40 8.27 1.32
CA PHE A 39 9.32 8.72 2.37
C PHE A 39 9.91 7.52 3.08
N ALA A 40 11.19 7.60 3.41
CA ALA A 40 11.85 6.57 4.21
C ALA A 40 11.38 6.68 5.66
N ASN A 41 11.17 5.52 6.31
CA ASN A 41 10.75 5.48 7.70
C ASN A 41 11.37 4.25 8.37
N ASP A 42 12.68 4.30 8.56
CA ASP A 42 13.44 3.30 9.34
C ASP A 42 13.04 1.85 9.03
N GLY A 43 13.27 1.45 7.79
CA GLY A 43 13.03 0.06 7.37
C GLY A 43 11.67 -0.18 6.75
N SER A 44 10.79 0.82 6.76
CA SER A 44 9.51 0.76 6.04
C SER A 44 9.38 2.01 5.20
N THR A 45 8.26 2.14 4.48
CA THR A 45 8.01 3.28 3.61
C THR A 45 6.64 3.86 3.91
N ILE A 46 6.57 5.18 3.99
CA ILE A 46 5.29 5.88 3.98
C ILE A 46 5.08 6.38 2.56
N ALA A 47 3.99 5.96 1.93
CA ALA A 47 3.67 6.33 0.56
C ALA A 47 2.43 7.22 0.55
N LEU A 48 2.46 8.27 -0.26
CA LEU A 48 1.30 9.13 -0.46
C LEU A 48 0.66 8.82 -1.81
N HIS A 49 -0.65 8.74 -1.84
CA HIS A 49 -1.42 8.44 -3.04
C HIS A 49 -2.62 9.39 -3.10
N PRO A 50 -2.97 9.90 -4.28
CA PRO A 50 -4.17 10.75 -4.39
C PRO A 50 -5.41 10.02 -3.89
N ALA A 51 -6.24 10.76 -3.17
CA ALA A 51 -7.50 10.22 -2.66
C ALA A 51 -8.48 9.98 -3.79
N SER A 52 -9.44 9.10 -3.53
CA SER A 52 -10.53 8.79 -4.44
C SER A 52 -11.78 8.54 -3.63
N ALA A 53 -12.90 8.27 -4.31
CA ALA A 53 -14.14 7.93 -3.62
C ALA A 53 -14.00 6.66 -2.79
N GLU A 54 -13.22 5.68 -3.29
CA GLU A 54 -13.01 4.42 -2.58
C GLU A 54 -11.97 4.54 -1.47
N ASN A 55 -11.04 5.49 -1.61
CA ASN A 55 -9.98 5.72 -0.64
C ASN A 55 -9.93 7.21 -0.30
N PRO A 56 -10.81 7.65 0.60
CA PRO A 56 -10.91 9.08 0.92
C PRO A 56 -9.64 9.63 1.58
N ALA A 57 -9.46 10.94 1.44
CA ALA A 57 -8.35 11.62 2.10
C ALA A 57 -8.43 11.42 3.62
N GLY A 58 -7.25 11.24 4.24
CA GLY A 58 -7.16 11.00 5.67
C GLY A 58 -7.30 9.53 6.05
N THR A 59 -7.36 8.62 5.08
CA THR A 59 -7.35 7.18 5.34
C THR A 59 -6.03 6.59 4.88
N CYS A 60 -5.78 5.34 5.26
CA CYS A 60 -4.55 4.66 4.86
C CYS A 60 -4.82 3.20 4.51
N GLN A 61 -3.87 2.60 3.82
CA GLN A 61 -3.89 1.20 3.45
C GLN A 61 -2.53 0.60 3.77
N LEU A 62 -2.51 -0.57 4.39
CA LEU A 62 -1.26 -1.24 4.74
C LEU A 62 -0.80 -2.12 3.59
N GLY A 63 0.52 -2.23 3.40
CA GLY A 63 1.09 -3.08 2.38
C GLY A 63 2.12 -4.03 2.96
N PHE A 64 1.99 -5.31 2.62
CA PHE A 64 2.90 -6.36 3.07
C PHE A 64 3.49 -7.11 1.88
N PRO A 65 4.80 -7.37 1.88
CA PRO A 65 5.39 -8.24 0.87
C PRO A 65 5.12 -9.69 1.22
N VAL A 66 4.87 -10.51 0.22
CA VAL A 66 4.68 -11.95 0.42
C VAL A 66 5.45 -12.73 -0.65
N GLU A 67 5.74 -13.98 -0.35
CA GLU A 67 6.19 -14.94 -1.33
C GLU A 67 5.06 -15.93 -1.55
N GLY A 68 4.82 -16.31 -2.82
CA GLY A 68 3.76 -17.24 -3.14
C GLY A 68 2.37 -16.68 -2.92
N LEU A 69 2.10 -15.52 -3.53
CA LEU A 69 0.82 -14.83 -3.33
C LEU A 69 -0.39 -15.71 -3.59
N ASP A 70 -0.36 -16.54 -4.64
CA ASP A 70 -1.52 -17.36 -4.96
C ASP A 70 -1.84 -18.37 -3.84
N ALA A 71 -0.82 -18.96 -3.24
CA ALA A 71 -1.02 -19.89 -2.11
C ALA A 71 -1.52 -19.15 -0.87
N VAL A 72 -0.99 -17.96 -0.61
CA VAL A 72 -1.47 -17.13 0.49
C VAL A 72 -2.93 -16.75 0.27
N HIS A 73 -3.27 -16.38 -0.97
CA HIS A 73 -4.65 -16.03 -1.32
C HIS A 73 -5.61 -17.17 -1.02
N GLU A 74 -5.27 -18.39 -1.44
CA GLU A 74 -6.13 -19.54 -1.18
C GLU A 74 -6.34 -19.76 0.32
N ARG A 75 -5.27 -19.63 1.10
CA ARG A 75 -5.36 -19.81 2.55
C ARG A 75 -6.26 -18.74 3.19
N LEU A 76 -6.12 -17.48 2.76
CA LEU A 76 -6.94 -16.41 3.30
C LEU A 76 -8.41 -16.58 2.90
N ALA A 77 -8.66 -16.99 1.66
CA ALA A 77 -10.03 -17.24 1.20
C ALA A 77 -10.69 -18.35 1.99
N GLU A 78 -9.96 -19.43 2.29
CA GLU A 78 -10.47 -20.52 3.11
C GLU A 78 -10.82 -20.07 4.52
N GLN A 79 -10.13 -19.07 5.04
CA GLN A 79 -10.40 -18.52 6.37
C GLN A 79 -11.48 -17.45 6.35
N GLY A 80 -12.11 -17.21 5.21
CA GLY A 80 -13.20 -16.27 5.10
C GLY A 80 -12.78 -14.80 5.02
N VAL A 81 -11.53 -14.51 4.69
CA VAL A 81 -11.06 -13.13 4.54
C VAL A 81 -11.72 -12.51 3.31
N LYS A 82 -12.24 -11.28 3.45
CA LYS A 82 -12.90 -10.60 2.35
C LYS A 82 -11.89 -10.17 1.30
N VAL A 83 -12.13 -10.60 0.05
CA VAL A 83 -11.29 -10.24 -1.08
C VAL A 83 -11.85 -9.00 -1.75
N ILE A 84 -11.04 -7.95 -1.84
CA ILE A 84 -11.42 -6.71 -2.54
C ILE A 84 -10.95 -6.79 -3.99
N LEU A 85 -9.72 -7.26 -4.20
CA LEU A 85 -9.14 -7.43 -5.52
C LEU A 85 -8.32 -8.72 -5.52
N ALA A 86 -8.74 -9.72 -6.32
CA ALA A 86 -8.02 -10.98 -6.40
C ALA A 86 -6.62 -10.79 -7.02
N PRO A 87 -5.70 -11.72 -6.79
CA PRO A 87 -4.34 -11.59 -7.32
C PRO A 87 -4.30 -11.32 -8.81
N ARG A 88 -3.54 -10.30 -9.20
CA ARG A 88 -3.32 -10.00 -10.61
C ARG A 88 -1.95 -9.31 -10.76
N THR A 89 -1.39 -9.39 -11.96
CA THR A 89 -0.13 -8.73 -12.26
C THR A 89 -0.41 -7.28 -12.63
N GLU A 90 0.22 -6.37 -11.90
CA GLU A 90 0.12 -4.94 -12.15
C GLU A 90 1.30 -4.48 -12.98
N GLN A 91 1.35 -3.18 -13.27
CA GLN A 91 2.46 -2.59 -14.00
C GLN A 91 3.78 -2.84 -13.25
N PHE A 92 4.87 -2.85 -13.98
CA PHE A 92 6.22 -3.05 -13.43
C PHE A 92 6.44 -4.46 -12.84
N GLY A 93 5.60 -5.43 -13.23
CA GLY A 93 5.83 -6.82 -12.84
C GLY A 93 5.54 -7.14 -11.39
N ILE A 94 4.70 -6.35 -10.74
CA ILE A 94 4.28 -6.63 -9.37
C ILE A 94 2.95 -7.36 -9.42
N ARG A 95 2.88 -8.53 -8.77
CA ARG A 95 1.64 -9.24 -8.60
C ARG A 95 1.06 -8.88 -7.25
N GLN A 96 -0.19 -8.45 -7.21
CA GLN A 96 -0.77 -7.98 -5.94
C GLN A 96 -2.24 -8.35 -5.82
N ALA A 97 -2.72 -8.30 -4.58
CA ALA A 97 -4.11 -8.50 -4.22
C ALA A 97 -4.46 -7.58 -3.08
N VAL A 98 -5.75 -7.25 -2.94
CA VAL A 98 -6.24 -6.38 -1.87
C VAL A 98 -7.31 -7.12 -1.10
N TYR A 99 -7.25 -7.04 0.21
CA TYR A 99 -8.20 -7.67 1.13
C TYR A 99 -8.68 -6.66 2.13
N ALA A 100 -9.71 -7.01 2.89
CA ALA A 100 -10.20 -6.18 3.98
C ALA A 100 -10.09 -6.93 5.30
N ASP A 101 -9.72 -6.21 6.36
CA ASP A 101 -9.76 -6.76 7.71
C ASP A 101 -11.21 -6.77 8.21
N PRO A 102 -11.48 -7.30 9.43
CA PRO A 102 -12.85 -7.39 9.93
C PRO A 102 -13.60 -6.07 10.02
N ASP A 103 -12.90 -4.96 10.17
CA ASP A 103 -13.49 -3.63 10.25
C ASP A 103 -13.51 -2.90 8.91
N GLY A 104 -13.08 -3.57 7.84
CA GLY A 104 -13.09 -3.00 6.50
C GLY A 104 -11.83 -2.25 6.10
N LEU A 105 -10.79 -2.25 6.90
CA LEU A 105 -9.53 -1.63 6.51
C LEU A 105 -8.88 -2.47 5.41
N HIS A 106 -8.57 -1.82 4.28
CA HIS A 106 -7.92 -2.51 3.17
C HIS A 106 -6.44 -2.71 3.44
N PHE A 107 -5.93 -3.87 3.03
CA PHE A 107 -4.50 -4.11 3.02
C PHE A 107 -4.11 -4.83 1.74
N THR A 108 -2.90 -4.55 1.28
CA THR A 108 -2.37 -5.09 0.03
C THR A 108 -1.30 -6.13 0.32
N LEU A 109 -1.35 -7.24 -0.38
CA LEU A 109 -0.26 -8.21 -0.42
C LEU A 109 0.38 -8.10 -1.80
N ALA A 110 1.69 -7.95 -1.83
CA ALA A 110 2.42 -7.74 -3.08
C ALA A 110 3.60 -8.69 -3.18
N GLU A 111 3.78 -9.24 -4.38
CA GLU A 111 4.88 -10.13 -4.69
C GLU A 111 5.51 -9.67 -5.98
N PRO A 112 6.79 -9.23 -5.97
CA PRO A 112 7.48 -8.89 -7.21
C PRO A 112 7.61 -10.13 -8.09
N THR A 113 7.27 -10.00 -9.37
CA THR A 113 7.46 -11.11 -10.29
C THR A 113 8.95 -11.25 -10.59
N LYS A 114 9.41 -12.48 -10.69
CA LYS A 114 10.81 -12.76 -11.05
C LYS A 114 10.96 -12.61 -12.55
N THR A 115 12.01 -11.96 -12.96
CA THR A 115 12.35 -11.78 -14.38
C THR A 115 13.56 -12.59 -14.73
#